data_2af2ceedaec3de2de82f1238bf485d01
#
_entry.id   2af2ceedaec3de2de82f1238bf485d01
#
_cell.length_a   1.000
_cell.length_b   1.000
_cell.length_c   1.000
_cell.angle_alpha   90.00
_cell.angle_beta   90.00
_cell.angle_gamma   90.00
#
_symmetry.space_group_name_H-M   'P 1'
#
loop_
_entity.id
_entity.type
_entity.pdbx_description
1 polymer ?
#
loop_
_entity_poly.entity_id
_entity_poly.type
_entity_poly.pdbx_seq_one_letter_code
_entity_poly.pdbx_strand_id
1 'polypeptide(L)'
;TAGLMDWASLHAGKRGDPFWKAFSTGKAPEQGGVPHDLYGMTTQGVHQYVLGVLEKMGLKEEEITKIQTGGPDGDLGSNEIRFSRDRTLAVVDGSGVLYDPKGINRKELMRLVEKRVMVEEFDRSKLSKDGFFVSINDRDVQLPNGEIIANGEEFRNIFHLTNYARADLFVPCGG
;
A
#
# COMPACT_ATOMS: atom_id res chain seq x y z
N THR A 1 -15.10 -3.72 -6.04
CA THR A 1 -15.22 -3.11 -7.38
C THR A 1 -15.24 -4.17 -8.48
N ALA A 2 -14.33 -5.17 -8.48
CA ALA A 2 -14.32 -6.24 -9.48
C ALA A 2 -15.67 -6.96 -9.62
N GLY A 3 -16.29 -7.37 -8.50
CA GLY A 3 -17.60 -8.01 -8.52
C GLY A 3 -18.72 -7.15 -9.14
N LEU A 4 -18.65 -5.83 -9.00
CA LEU A 4 -19.59 -4.93 -9.68
C LEU A 4 -19.37 -4.89 -11.20
N MET A 5 -18.11 -4.95 -11.63
CA MET A 5 -17.76 -5.01 -13.06
C MET A 5 -18.22 -6.34 -13.69
N ASP A 6 -18.03 -7.44 -12.98
CA ASP A 6 -18.53 -8.77 -13.38
C ASP A 6 -20.05 -8.77 -13.51
N TRP A 7 -20.74 -8.26 -12.50
CA TRP A 7 -22.21 -8.18 -12.52
C TRP A 7 -22.71 -7.30 -13.67
N ALA A 8 -22.12 -6.12 -13.88
CA ALA A 8 -22.50 -5.20 -14.96
C ALA A 8 -22.32 -5.85 -16.33
N SER A 9 -21.18 -6.51 -16.57
CA SER A 9 -20.91 -7.21 -17.83
C SER A 9 -21.89 -8.35 -18.08
N LEU A 10 -22.13 -9.21 -17.09
CA LEU A 10 -23.08 -10.31 -17.20
C LEU A 10 -24.50 -9.81 -17.45
N HIS A 11 -24.90 -8.71 -16.77
CA HIS A 11 -26.22 -8.12 -16.97
C HIS A 11 -26.41 -7.59 -18.38
N ALA A 12 -25.42 -6.89 -18.92
CA ALA A 12 -25.43 -6.41 -20.32
C ALA A 12 -25.51 -7.58 -21.30
N GLY A 13 -24.73 -8.63 -21.10
CA GLY A 13 -24.76 -9.85 -21.93
C GLY A 13 -26.14 -10.53 -21.94
N LYS A 14 -26.79 -10.65 -20.77
CA LYS A 14 -28.16 -11.19 -20.65
C LYS A 14 -29.21 -10.33 -21.37
N ARG A 15 -28.94 -9.06 -21.57
CA ARG A 15 -29.82 -8.13 -22.31
C ARG A 15 -29.49 -8.09 -23.81
N GLY A 16 -28.54 -8.86 -24.29
CA GLY A 16 -28.19 -8.96 -25.71
C GLY A 16 -27.23 -7.88 -26.19
N ASP A 17 -26.53 -7.18 -25.29
CA ASP A 17 -25.50 -6.20 -25.69
C ASP A 17 -24.34 -6.95 -26.38
N PRO A 18 -24.04 -6.68 -27.67
CA PRO A 18 -22.98 -7.36 -28.39
C PRO A 18 -21.59 -7.02 -27.88
N PHE A 19 -21.44 -5.92 -27.16
CA PHE A 19 -20.16 -5.45 -26.61
C PHE A 19 -19.98 -5.69 -25.11
N TRP A 20 -20.82 -6.53 -24.52
CA TRP A 20 -20.86 -6.77 -23.08
C TRP A 20 -19.51 -7.15 -22.46
N LYS A 21 -18.60 -7.73 -23.25
CA LYS A 21 -17.23 -8.05 -22.81
C LYS A 21 -16.25 -6.89 -22.93
N ALA A 22 -16.61 -5.81 -23.63
CA ALA A 22 -15.65 -4.76 -23.98
C ALA A 22 -15.80 -3.46 -23.19
N PHE A 23 -16.96 -3.14 -22.62
CA PHE A 23 -17.21 -1.82 -22.03
C PHE A 23 -16.69 -1.64 -20.61
N SER A 24 -16.22 -2.70 -19.95
CA SER A 24 -15.63 -2.62 -18.61
C SER A 24 -14.34 -3.41 -18.50
N THR A 25 -13.44 -2.97 -17.58
CA THR A 25 -12.20 -3.66 -17.26
C THR A 25 -12.24 -4.19 -15.82
N GLY A 26 -11.23 -4.96 -15.40
CA GLY A 26 -11.14 -5.50 -14.05
C GLY A 26 -12.14 -6.61 -13.72
N LYS A 27 -12.78 -7.17 -14.73
CA LYS A 27 -13.67 -8.32 -14.62
C LYS A 27 -12.91 -9.64 -14.72
N ALA A 28 -13.58 -10.73 -14.37
CA ALA A 28 -13.00 -12.07 -14.36
C ALA A 28 -12.57 -12.53 -15.78
N PRO A 29 -11.54 -13.41 -15.90
CA PRO A 29 -11.06 -13.92 -17.18
C PRO A 29 -12.15 -14.62 -17.99
N GLU A 30 -13.07 -15.33 -17.35
CA GLU A 30 -14.20 -16.02 -17.98
C GLU A 30 -15.12 -15.06 -18.74
N GLN A 31 -15.08 -13.79 -18.36
CA GLN A 31 -15.83 -12.71 -19.01
C GLN A 31 -14.95 -11.85 -19.95
N GLY A 32 -13.77 -12.37 -20.30
CA GLY A 32 -12.81 -11.69 -21.18
C GLY A 32 -12.04 -10.55 -20.47
N GLY A 33 -11.97 -10.58 -19.16
CA GLY A 33 -11.22 -9.61 -18.36
C GLY A 33 -9.81 -10.06 -18.04
N VAL A 34 -9.03 -9.16 -17.45
CA VAL A 34 -7.73 -9.45 -16.85
C VAL A 34 -7.82 -9.08 -15.37
N PRO A 35 -7.52 -9.99 -14.43
CA PRO A 35 -7.56 -9.70 -13.00
C PRO A 35 -6.34 -8.86 -12.60
N HIS A 36 -6.47 -7.54 -12.74
CA HIS A 36 -5.39 -6.56 -12.57
C HIS A 36 -4.70 -6.67 -11.21
N ASP A 37 -5.47 -6.87 -10.14
CA ASP A 37 -4.93 -7.03 -8.79
C ASP A 37 -4.10 -8.31 -8.64
N LEU A 38 -4.61 -9.45 -9.13
CA LEU A 38 -3.92 -10.74 -9.06
C LEU A 38 -2.54 -10.70 -9.70
N TYR A 39 -2.43 -10.01 -10.84
CA TYR A 39 -1.16 -9.83 -11.55
C TYR A 39 -0.39 -8.58 -11.10
N GLY A 40 -0.98 -7.75 -10.23
CA GLY A 40 -0.38 -6.50 -9.76
C GLY A 40 0.00 -5.55 -10.90
N MET A 41 -0.80 -5.49 -11.96
CA MET A 41 -0.42 -4.84 -13.23
C MET A 41 -0.04 -3.38 -13.06
N THR A 42 -0.81 -2.60 -12.29
CA THR A 42 -0.53 -1.19 -12.04
C THR A 42 0.76 -1.04 -11.23
N THR A 43 0.89 -1.82 -10.16
CA THR A 43 2.09 -1.79 -9.31
C THR A 43 3.33 -2.21 -10.07
N GLN A 44 3.26 -3.25 -10.89
CA GLN A 44 4.41 -3.67 -11.71
C GLN A 44 4.86 -2.57 -12.66
N GLY A 45 3.91 -1.82 -13.26
CA GLY A 45 4.24 -0.66 -14.09
C GLY A 45 5.01 0.40 -13.31
N VAL A 46 4.51 0.79 -12.13
CA VAL A 46 5.19 1.75 -11.24
C VAL A 46 6.56 1.23 -10.81
N HIS A 47 6.63 -0.04 -10.40
CA HIS A 47 7.86 -0.66 -9.94
C HIS A 47 8.96 -0.71 -11.01
N GLN A 48 8.60 -0.94 -12.27
CA GLN A 48 9.56 -0.86 -13.38
C GLN A 48 10.16 0.55 -13.55
N TYR A 49 9.37 1.61 -13.34
CA TYR A 49 9.91 2.98 -13.31
C TYR A 49 10.88 3.19 -12.15
N VAL A 50 10.54 2.69 -10.95
CA VAL A 50 11.43 2.74 -9.78
C VAL A 50 12.77 2.07 -10.10
N LEU A 51 12.73 0.82 -10.59
CA LEU A 51 13.96 0.08 -10.95
C LEU A 51 14.79 0.81 -12.01
N GLY A 52 14.15 1.38 -13.04
CA GLY A 52 14.84 2.15 -14.07
C GLY A 52 15.49 3.43 -13.56
N VAL A 53 14.89 4.10 -12.56
CA VAL A 53 15.50 5.27 -11.90
C VAL A 53 16.69 4.85 -11.05
N LEU A 54 16.54 3.80 -10.23
CA LEU A 54 17.62 3.27 -9.39
C LEU A 54 18.82 2.81 -10.22
N GLU A 55 18.59 2.13 -11.34
CA GLU A 55 19.65 1.73 -12.28
C GLU A 55 20.45 2.94 -12.78
N LYS A 56 19.75 4.02 -13.20
CA LYS A 56 20.40 5.27 -13.62
C LYS A 56 21.18 5.96 -12.51
N MET A 57 20.78 5.77 -11.25
CA MET A 57 21.47 6.31 -10.08
C MET A 57 22.58 5.39 -9.58
N GLY A 58 22.73 4.19 -10.13
CA GLY A 58 23.69 3.18 -9.68
C GLY A 58 23.36 2.58 -8.31
N LEU A 59 22.08 2.58 -7.92
CA LEU A 59 21.57 2.08 -6.64
C LEU A 59 20.85 0.74 -6.83
N LYS A 60 20.91 -0.10 -5.79
CA LYS A 60 20.10 -1.32 -5.72
C LYS A 60 18.90 -1.11 -4.81
N GLU A 61 17.79 -1.74 -5.14
CA GLU A 61 16.57 -1.59 -4.38
C GLU A 61 16.73 -2.02 -2.91
N GLU A 62 17.50 -3.06 -2.65
CA GLU A 62 17.76 -3.58 -1.30
C GLU A 62 18.58 -2.61 -0.42
N GLU A 63 19.21 -1.61 -1.02
CA GLU A 63 20.08 -0.64 -0.35
C GLU A 63 19.34 0.65 0.05
N ILE A 64 18.13 0.86 -0.47
CA ILE A 64 17.36 2.07 -0.25
C ILE A 64 16.28 1.89 0.83
N THR A 65 15.80 3.02 1.33
CA THR A 65 14.66 3.13 2.22
C THR A 65 13.44 3.64 1.49
N LYS A 66 12.24 3.16 1.92
CA LYS A 66 10.97 3.55 1.30
C LYS A 66 9.94 3.92 2.33
N ILE A 67 9.08 4.87 1.96
CA ILE A 67 7.76 5.07 2.54
C ILE A 67 6.69 4.91 1.48
N GLN A 68 5.51 4.40 1.85
CA GLN A 68 4.38 4.30 0.93
C GLN A 68 3.07 4.76 1.58
N THR A 69 2.18 5.33 0.77
CA THR A 69 0.76 5.45 1.09
C THR A 69 -0.02 4.34 0.40
N GLY A 70 -1.16 3.95 1.00
CA GLY A 70 -1.89 2.75 0.58
C GLY A 70 -1.38 1.49 1.26
N GLY A 71 -2.28 0.84 1.99
CA GLY A 71 -1.99 -0.26 2.89
C GLY A 71 -2.02 -1.65 2.25
N PRO A 72 -1.78 -2.67 3.07
CA PRO A 72 -1.82 -4.08 2.64
C PRO A 72 -3.22 -4.57 2.27
N ASP A 73 -4.28 -3.84 2.63
CA ASP A 73 -5.67 -4.10 2.26
C ASP A 73 -6.01 -3.67 0.82
N GLY A 74 -5.29 -2.66 0.28
CA GLY A 74 -5.50 -2.10 -1.05
C GLY A 74 -4.75 -2.87 -2.15
N ASP A 75 -5.23 -2.76 -3.40
CA ASP A 75 -4.65 -3.47 -4.54
C ASP A 75 -3.21 -3.05 -4.83
N LEU A 76 -2.96 -1.74 -4.90
CA LEU A 76 -1.62 -1.23 -5.19
C LEU A 76 -0.67 -1.43 -4.01
N GLY A 77 -1.10 -1.03 -2.80
CA GLY A 77 -0.28 -1.12 -1.61
C GLY A 77 0.15 -2.54 -1.27
N SER A 78 -0.76 -3.51 -1.38
CA SER A 78 -0.45 -4.92 -1.15
C SER A 78 0.55 -5.47 -2.18
N ASN A 79 0.38 -5.13 -3.45
CA ASN A 79 1.29 -5.57 -4.50
C ASN A 79 2.65 -4.88 -4.40
N GLU A 80 2.70 -3.60 -4.00
CA GLU A 80 3.96 -2.91 -3.72
C GLU A 80 4.74 -3.61 -2.60
N ILE A 81 4.08 -3.99 -1.50
CA ILE A 81 4.71 -4.76 -0.43
C ILE A 81 5.21 -6.13 -0.93
N ARG A 82 4.50 -6.78 -1.87
CA ARG A 82 4.92 -8.07 -2.43
C ARG A 82 6.14 -7.98 -3.33
N PHE A 83 6.18 -7.00 -4.22
CA PHE A 83 7.19 -6.93 -5.29
C PHE A 83 8.46 -6.24 -4.85
N SER A 84 8.35 -5.17 -4.07
CA SER A 84 9.49 -4.36 -3.65
C SER A 84 10.42 -5.13 -2.70
N ARG A 85 11.72 -4.77 -2.72
CA ARG A 85 12.76 -5.37 -1.88
C ARG A 85 13.47 -4.37 -0.99
N ASP A 86 13.04 -3.13 -1.03
CA ASP A 86 13.53 -2.05 -0.20
C ASP A 86 13.31 -2.29 1.29
N ARG A 87 13.93 -1.43 2.09
CA ARG A 87 13.66 -1.33 3.52
C ARG A 87 12.52 -0.33 3.73
N THR A 88 11.29 -0.83 3.79
CA THR A 88 10.10 0.01 4.02
C THR A 88 10.10 0.55 5.46
N LEU A 89 10.17 1.89 5.60
CA LEU A 89 10.16 2.58 6.90
C LEU A 89 8.74 2.92 7.37
N ALA A 90 7.85 3.27 6.45
CA ALA A 90 6.48 3.63 6.78
C ALA A 90 5.47 3.09 5.78
N VAL A 91 4.31 2.72 6.30
CA VAL A 91 3.09 2.46 5.53
C VAL A 91 1.97 3.30 6.14
N VAL A 92 1.33 4.13 5.29
CA VAL A 92 0.21 5.00 5.66
C VAL A 92 -1.04 4.54 4.93
N ASP A 93 -2.07 4.16 5.67
CA ASP A 93 -3.34 3.73 5.10
C ASP A 93 -4.56 4.39 5.77
N GLY A 94 -5.75 3.85 5.52
CA GLY A 94 -6.99 4.38 6.08
C GLY A 94 -7.07 4.29 7.61
N SER A 95 -6.32 3.40 8.24
CA SER A 95 -6.33 3.19 9.69
C SER A 95 -5.33 4.08 10.45
N GLY A 96 -4.26 4.55 9.78
CA GLY A 96 -3.24 5.36 10.42
C GLY A 96 -1.87 5.29 9.79
N VAL A 97 -0.85 5.47 10.62
CA VAL A 97 0.57 5.49 10.27
C VAL A 97 1.31 4.41 11.03
N LEU A 98 1.86 3.46 10.31
CA LEU A 98 2.82 2.49 10.84
C LEU A 98 4.23 2.91 10.42
N TYR A 99 5.13 3.09 11.38
CA TYR A 99 6.50 3.54 11.14
C TYR A 99 7.50 2.74 11.96
N ASP A 100 8.64 2.41 11.36
CA ASP A 100 9.80 1.84 12.03
C ASP A 100 11.09 2.33 11.37
N PRO A 101 11.95 3.09 12.09
CA PRO A 101 13.19 3.63 11.51
C PRO A 101 14.20 2.53 11.13
N LYS A 102 14.06 1.33 11.66
CA LYS A 102 14.90 0.17 11.30
C LYS A 102 14.35 -0.64 10.14
N GLY A 103 13.17 -0.25 9.63
CA GLY A 103 12.41 -0.99 8.63
C GLY A 103 11.35 -1.89 9.26
N ILE A 104 10.14 -1.77 8.77
CA ILE A 104 8.98 -2.56 9.22
C ILE A 104 9.23 -4.04 8.92
N ASN A 105 8.87 -4.91 9.86
CA ASN A 105 9.03 -6.35 9.71
C ASN A 105 8.27 -6.87 8.48
N ARG A 106 9.02 -7.25 7.43
CA ARG A 106 8.45 -7.66 6.14
C ARG A 106 7.56 -8.91 6.23
N LYS A 107 7.91 -9.87 7.11
CA LYS A 107 7.09 -11.09 7.26
C LYS A 107 5.72 -10.73 7.82
N GLU A 108 5.67 -9.79 8.74
CA GLU A 108 4.41 -9.32 9.31
C GLU A 108 3.62 -8.49 8.31
N LEU A 109 4.26 -7.61 7.52
CA LEU A 109 3.58 -6.94 6.41
C LEU A 109 2.97 -7.92 5.41
N MET A 110 3.69 -9.00 5.06
CA MET A 110 3.17 -10.04 4.16
C MET A 110 1.97 -10.77 4.75
N ARG A 111 1.94 -11.01 6.08
CA ARG A 111 0.75 -11.56 6.74
C ARG A 111 -0.48 -10.66 6.57
N LEU A 112 -0.30 -9.33 6.72
CA LEU A 112 -1.39 -8.37 6.50
C LEU A 112 -1.86 -8.38 5.04
N VAL A 113 -0.92 -8.42 4.09
CA VAL A 113 -1.22 -8.53 2.65
C VAL A 113 -2.04 -9.78 2.32
N GLU A 114 -1.67 -10.94 2.88
CA GLU A 114 -2.39 -12.19 2.68
C GLU A 114 -3.82 -12.15 3.24
N LYS A 115 -3.98 -11.46 4.38
CA LYS A 115 -5.29 -11.28 5.02
C LYS A 115 -6.11 -10.13 4.46
N ARG A 116 -5.52 -9.27 3.65
CA ARG A 116 -6.14 -8.04 3.13
C ARG A 116 -6.69 -7.15 4.25
N VAL A 117 -5.88 -6.90 5.26
CA VAL A 117 -6.22 -6.05 6.42
C VAL A 117 -5.27 -4.86 6.51
N MET A 118 -5.75 -3.77 7.14
CA MET A 118 -5.02 -2.53 7.31
C MET A 118 -3.87 -2.66 8.32
N VAL A 119 -2.98 -1.66 8.36
CA VAL A 119 -1.80 -1.66 9.24
C VAL A 119 -2.13 -1.58 10.73
N GLU A 120 -3.34 -1.23 11.11
CA GLU A 120 -3.80 -1.30 12.51
C GLU A 120 -3.71 -2.72 13.10
N GLU A 121 -3.83 -3.74 12.25
CA GLU A 121 -3.73 -5.16 12.59
C GLU A 121 -2.27 -5.68 12.67
N PHE A 122 -1.29 -4.78 12.54
CA PHE A 122 0.12 -5.13 12.66
C PHE A 122 0.47 -5.54 14.09
N ASP A 123 1.20 -6.65 14.25
CA ASP A 123 1.72 -7.08 15.54
C ASP A 123 2.82 -6.12 16.02
N ARG A 124 2.47 -5.22 16.93
CA ARG A 124 3.36 -4.18 17.44
C ARG A 124 4.59 -4.70 18.18
N SER A 125 4.57 -5.94 18.63
CA SER A 125 5.74 -6.59 19.21
C SER A 125 6.88 -6.80 18.20
N LYS A 126 6.59 -6.66 16.91
CA LYS A 126 7.56 -6.75 15.81
C LYS A 126 8.20 -5.39 15.45
N LEU A 127 7.76 -4.31 16.07
CA LEU A 127 8.39 -3.01 15.91
C LEU A 127 9.68 -2.90 16.70
N SER A 128 10.61 -2.12 16.18
CA SER A 128 11.79 -1.72 16.95
C SER A 128 11.42 -0.77 18.09
N LYS A 129 12.37 -0.50 18.99
CA LYS A 129 12.15 0.38 20.15
C LYS A 129 11.59 1.76 19.78
N ASP A 130 11.99 2.29 18.62
CA ASP A 130 11.61 3.62 18.15
C ASP A 130 10.51 3.56 17.08
N GLY A 131 9.98 2.36 16.77
CA GLY A 131 8.84 2.16 15.89
C GLY A 131 7.52 2.42 16.60
N PHE A 132 6.51 2.87 15.85
CA PHE A 132 5.19 3.17 16.37
C PHE A 132 4.07 2.92 15.36
N PHE A 133 2.86 2.84 15.88
CA PHE A 133 1.63 2.98 15.11
C PHE A 133 0.78 4.08 15.75
N VAL A 134 0.32 5.02 14.93
CA VAL A 134 -0.64 6.07 15.32
C VAL A 134 -1.92 5.87 14.52
N SER A 135 -3.03 5.58 15.22
CA SER A 135 -4.35 5.46 14.60
C SER A 135 -4.92 6.85 14.25
N ILE A 136 -5.75 6.91 13.22
CA ILE A 136 -6.54 8.12 12.91
C ILE A 136 -7.42 8.57 14.09
N ASN A 137 -7.81 7.64 14.96
CA ASN A 137 -8.66 7.90 16.13
C ASN A 137 -7.87 8.37 17.36
N ASP A 138 -6.55 8.28 17.34
CA ASP A 138 -5.71 8.65 18.47
C ASP A 138 -5.73 10.15 18.73
N ARG A 139 -5.66 10.52 20.01
CA ARG A 139 -5.56 11.90 20.49
C ARG A 139 -4.49 11.95 21.58
N ASP A 140 -3.65 12.98 21.51
CA ASP A 140 -2.58 13.26 22.47
C ASP A 140 -1.67 12.04 22.76
N VAL A 141 -1.36 11.27 21.71
CA VAL A 141 -0.51 10.09 21.84
C VAL A 141 0.97 10.46 21.88
N GLN A 142 1.70 9.94 22.85
CA GLN A 142 3.14 10.17 22.96
C GLN A 142 3.91 9.12 22.16
N LEU A 143 4.77 9.57 21.25
CA LEU A 143 5.69 8.74 20.49
C LEU A 143 6.91 8.32 21.31
N PRO A 144 7.68 7.32 20.88
CA PRO A 144 8.88 6.83 21.60
C PRO A 144 9.94 7.91 21.85
N ASN A 145 10.02 8.93 21.01
CA ASN A 145 10.95 10.06 21.15
C ASN A 145 10.44 11.18 22.09
N GLY A 146 9.24 11.01 22.66
CA GLY A 146 8.60 11.97 23.54
C GLY A 146 7.72 13.03 22.85
N GLU A 147 7.67 13.05 21.53
CA GLU A 147 6.77 13.92 20.77
C GLU A 147 5.30 13.51 21.01
N ILE A 148 4.42 14.50 21.12
CA ILE A 148 2.98 14.29 21.32
C ILE A 148 2.25 14.59 20.01
N ILE A 149 1.53 13.60 19.51
CA ILE A 149 0.66 13.73 18.34
C ILE A 149 -0.75 14.05 18.85
N ALA A 150 -1.17 15.30 18.69
CA ALA A 150 -2.47 15.76 19.17
C ALA A 150 -3.66 15.15 18.44
N ASN A 151 -3.50 14.86 17.14
CA ASN A 151 -4.57 14.32 16.30
C ASN A 151 -3.98 13.33 15.28
N GLY A 152 -4.36 12.06 15.42
CA GLY A 152 -3.84 10.99 14.56
C GLY A 152 -4.29 11.10 13.10
N GLU A 153 -5.51 11.58 12.83
CA GLU A 153 -5.98 11.80 11.46
C GLU A 153 -5.18 12.91 10.75
N GLU A 154 -4.95 14.03 11.45
CA GLU A 154 -4.11 15.11 10.93
C GLU A 154 -2.69 14.62 10.69
N PHE A 155 -2.10 13.91 11.65
CA PHE A 155 -0.77 13.32 11.53
C PHE A 155 -0.67 12.38 10.32
N ARG A 156 -1.66 11.51 10.13
CA ARG A 156 -1.75 10.63 8.95
C ARG A 156 -1.76 11.43 7.65
N ASN A 157 -2.53 12.52 7.58
CA ASN A 157 -2.67 13.33 6.39
C ASN A 157 -1.41 14.14 6.04
N ILE A 158 -0.63 14.55 7.05
CA ILE A 158 0.60 15.32 6.86
C ILE A 158 1.89 14.52 7.03
N PHE A 159 1.81 13.20 7.26
CA PHE A 159 2.98 12.36 7.56
C PHE A 159 4.12 12.54 6.56
N HIS A 160 3.82 12.64 5.28
CA HIS A 160 4.79 12.83 4.21
C HIS A 160 5.56 14.16 4.28
N LEU A 161 5.12 15.12 5.11
CA LEU A 161 5.78 16.40 5.37
C LEU A 161 6.59 16.39 6.68
N THR A 162 6.51 15.32 7.45
CA THR A 162 7.22 15.19 8.73
C THR A 162 8.67 14.73 8.56
N ASN A 163 9.46 14.87 9.63
CA ASN A 163 10.82 14.33 9.66
C ASN A 163 10.87 12.80 9.62
N TYR A 164 9.78 12.10 9.94
CA TYR A 164 9.67 10.65 9.85
C TYR A 164 9.63 10.15 8.40
N ALA A 165 9.18 11.00 7.48
CA ALA A 165 9.06 10.65 6.05
C ALA A 165 10.37 10.77 5.26
N ARG A 166 11.51 10.90 5.93
CA ARG A 166 12.83 10.93 5.28
C ARG A 166 13.22 9.53 4.84
N ALA A 167 13.04 9.28 3.55
CA ALA A 167 13.41 8.03 2.89
C ALA A 167 13.95 8.34 1.49
N ASP A 168 14.64 7.37 0.88
CA ASP A 168 15.18 7.52 -0.47
C ASP A 168 14.07 7.49 -1.52
N LEU A 169 12.97 6.79 -1.23
CA LEU A 169 11.85 6.58 -2.13
C LEU A 169 10.50 6.82 -1.44
N PHE A 170 9.61 7.52 -2.12
CA PHE A 170 8.18 7.61 -1.77
C PHE A 170 7.33 7.02 -2.88
N VAL A 171 6.51 6.01 -2.56
CA VAL A 171 5.58 5.38 -3.52
C VAL A 171 4.13 5.65 -3.08
N PRO A 172 3.39 6.49 -3.81
CA PRO A 172 1.97 6.72 -3.55
C PRO A 172 1.13 5.60 -4.17
N CYS A 173 0.63 4.68 -3.33
CA CYS A 173 -0.24 3.56 -3.73
C CYS A 173 -1.73 3.81 -3.43
N GLY A 174 -2.11 5.04 -3.16
CA GLY A 174 -3.44 5.44 -2.74
C GLY A 174 -3.48 5.92 -1.28
N GLY A 175 -4.68 6.21 -0.76
CA GLY A 175 -4.89 6.65 0.62
C GLY A 175 -5.63 7.95 0.74
#